data_0e7b2b4d20276b4d858fb6d8f9effce0
#
_entry.id   0e7b2b4d20276b4d858fb6d8f9effce0
#
_cell.length_a   1.000
_cell.length_b   1.000
_cell.length_c   1.000
_cell.angle_alpha   90.00
_cell.angle_beta   90.00
_cell.angle_gamma   90.00
#
_symmetry.space_group_name_H-M   'P 1'
#
loop_
_entity.id
_entity.type
_entity.pdbx_description
1 polymer ?
#
loop_
_entity_poly.entity_id
_entity_poly.type
_entity_poly.pdbx_seq_one_letter_code
_entity_poly.pdbx_strand_id
1 'polypeptide(L)'
;MSLTEQQIKTALAVAVDPNTGKDFVAGKALKNIKIDGNDVSFDIELGYPAKTQIDGIRKQVIAAVRTLPGVGNVSANVHSKIVAHSVQMGVKLLSGVKNIIAVASGKGGVGKSTTAVNLALALAQEGARVGILDADIYGPSQPQMLGLAGQQPESKDGQSMEPLEAYGLQAMSIGFMVDVETPMVWRGPMVAQALDQLLGQTNWKDLDYLIVDMPPGTGDIQLSLTQKVPVTGAVIVTTPQDIALLDARKGLKMFEKVNVPILGIVENMSIHICSKCGNE
;
A
#
# COMPACT_ATOMS: atom_id res chain seq x y z
N MET A 1 -12.57 -45.27 0.15
CA MET A 1 -13.49 -44.11 0.21
C MET A 1 -13.01 -43.09 -0.80
N SER A 2 -13.89 -42.61 -1.69
CA SER A 2 -13.50 -41.53 -2.61
C SER A 2 -13.30 -40.21 -1.86
N LEU A 3 -12.24 -39.49 -2.18
CA LEU A 3 -12.01 -38.16 -1.66
C LEU A 3 -13.13 -37.20 -2.07
N THR A 4 -13.48 -36.29 -1.19
CA THR A 4 -14.54 -35.29 -1.46
C THR A 4 -13.97 -33.87 -1.26
N GLU A 5 -14.54 -32.89 -1.95
CA GLU A 5 -14.18 -31.47 -1.74
C GLU A 5 -14.39 -31.03 -0.29
N GLN A 6 -15.41 -31.58 0.40
CA GLN A 6 -15.68 -31.22 1.79
C GLN A 6 -14.56 -31.67 2.74
N GLN A 7 -13.97 -32.87 2.50
CA GLN A 7 -12.82 -33.33 3.28
C GLN A 7 -11.60 -32.43 3.05
N ILE A 8 -11.34 -31.98 1.81
CA ILE A 8 -10.26 -31.06 1.48
C ILE A 8 -10.47 -29.69 2.17
N LYS A 9 -11.70 -29.14 2.11
CA LYS A 9 -12.05 -27.90 2.82
C LYS A 9 -11.85 -28.04 4.32
N THR A 10 -12.25 -29.16 4.91
CA THR A 10 -12.06 -29.42 6.35
C THR A 10 -10.57 -29.52 6.71
N ALA A 11 -9.75 -30.17 5.89
CA ALA A 11 -8.32 -30.25 6.10
C ALA A 11 -7.63 -28.86 5.99
N LEU A 12 -8.06 -28.02 5.04
CA LEU A 12 -7.53 -26.68 4.86
C LEU A 12 -8.02 -25.66 5.91
N ALA A 13 -9.13 -25.95 6.61
CA ALA A 13 -9.62 -25.08 7.69
C ALA A 13 -8.68 -25.01 8.91
N VAL A 14 -7.72 -25.94 9.04
CA VAL A 14 -6.68 -25.87 10.09
C VAL A 14 -5.45 -25.06 9.66
N ALA A 15 -5.31 -24.78 8.37
CA ALA A 15 -4.23 -24.00 7.81
C ALA A 15 -4.60 -22.51 7.85
N VAL A 16 -3.97 -21.76 8.76
CA VAL A 16 -4.23 -20.33 8.96
C VAL A 16 -3.25 -19.50 8.14
N ASP A 17 -3.78 -18.54 7.43
CA ASP A 17 -2.99 -17.52 6.73
C ASP A 17 -2.29 -16.61 7.77
N PRO A 18 -0.96 -16.54 7.78
CA PRO A 18 -0.21 -15.80 8.80
C PRO A 18 -0.47 -14.29 8.78
N ASN A 19 -0.92 -13.74 7.64
CA ASN A 19 -1.13 -12.31 7.49
C ASN A 19 -2.56 -11.87 7.83
N THR A 20 -3.56 -12.72 7.59
CA THR A 20 -4.96 -12.38 7.85
C THR A 20 -5.51 -12.99 9.14
N GLY A 21 -4.82 -14.00 9.70
CA GLY A 21 -5.28 -14.77 10.86
C GLY A 21 -6.51 -15.63 10.60
N LYS A 22 -6.95 -15.74 9.33
CA LYS A 22 -8.09 -16.57 8.89
C LYS A 22 -7.58 -17.82 8.19
N ASP A 23 -8.33 -18.92 8.30
CA ASP A 23 -8.05 -20.07 7.46
C ASP A 23 -8.37 -19.77 5.97
N PHE A 24 -7.75 -20.51 5.06
CA PHE A 24 -7.88 -20.27 3.62
C PHE A 24 -9.28 -20.55 3.04
N VAL A 25 -10.14 -21.28 3.77
CA VAL A 25 -11.52 -21.53 3.39
C VAL A 25 -12.42 -20.38 3.83
N ALA A 26 -12.37 -19.99 5.11
CA ALA A 26 -13.11 -18.84 5.65
C ALA A 26 -12.68 -17.52 5.00
N GLY A 27 -11.38 -17.37 4.69
CA GLY A 27 -10.82 -16.25 3.95
C GLY A 27 -11.19 -16.23 2.47
N LYS A 28 -11.91 -17.26 1.95
CA LYS A 28 -12.30 -17.42 0.53
C LYS A 28 -11.11 -17.44 -0.44
N ALA A 29 -9.92 -17.76 0.05
CA ALA A 29 -8.71 -17.87 -0.76
C ALA A 29 -8.65 -19.17 -1.58
N LEU A 30 -9.28 -20.24 -1.10
CA LEU A 30 -9.34 -21.54 -1.77
C LEU A 30 -10.23 -21.48 -3.03
N LYS A 31 -9.65 -21.89 -4.16
CA LYS A 31 -10.30 -21.92 -5.48
C LYS A 31 -10.01 -23.23 -6.21
N ASN A 32 -10.82 -23.53 -7.23
CA ASN A 32 -10.53 -24.50 -8.28
C ASN A 32 -10.07 -25.88 -7.77
N ILE A 33 -10.78 -26.45 -6.78
CA ILE A 33 -10.48 -27.80 -6.28
C ILE A 33 -10.76 -28.81 -7.39
N LYS A 34 -9.79 -29.65 -7.70
CA LYS A 34 -9.92 -30.79 -8.62
C LYS A 34 -9.43 -32.04 -7.95
N ILE A 35 -10.18 -33.11 -8.08
CA ILE A 35 -9.87 -34.45 -7.56
C ILE A 35 -9.86 -35.40 -8.74
N ASP A 36 -8.73 -36.07 -8.96
CA ASP A 36 -8.56 -37.08 -10.00
C ASP A 36 -8.06 -38.37 -9.32
N GLY A 37 -9.00 -39.29 -9.12
CA GLY A 37 -8.73 -40.47 -8.30
C GLY A 37 -8.33 -40.09 -6.86
N ASN A 38 -7.06 -40.32 -6.53
CA ASN A 38 -6.48 -39.97 -5.23
C ASN A 38 -5.66 -38.67 -5.28
N ASP A 39 -5.45 -38.10 -6.45
CA ASP A 39 -4.66 -36.87 -6.61
C ASP A 39 -5.54 -35.65 -6.47
N VAL A 40 -5.00 -34.61 -5.80
CA VAL A 40 -5.71 -33.38 -5.48
C VAL A 40 -4.91 -32.18 -5.99
N SER A 41 -5.62 -31.28 -6.70
CA SER A 41 -5.06 -29.98 -7.05
C SER A 41 -6.02 -28.86 -6.70
N PHE A 42 -5.48 -27.71 -6.31
CA PHE A 42 -6.27 -26.53 -5.96
C PHE A 42 -5.44 -25.24 -6.06
N ASP A 43 -6.13 -24.11 -6.12
CA ASP A 43 -5.51 -22.81 -6.10
C ASP A 43 -5.74 -22.11 -4.74
N ILE A 44 -4.75 -21.34 -4.29
CA ILE A 44 -4.86 -20.37 -3.20
C ILE A 44 -4.63 -18.97 -3.78
N GLU A 45 -5.69 -18.19 -3.85
CA GLU A 45 -5.69 -16.82 -4.36
C GLU A 45 -5.61 -15.86 -3.17
N LEU A 46 -4.43 -15.22 -2.98
CA LEU A 46 -4.19 -14.25 -1.91
C LEU A 46 -4.61 -12.86 -2.38
N GLY A 47 -5.43 -12.15 -1.59
CA GLY A 47 -5.88 -10.79 -1.91
C GLY A 47 -4.83 -9.71 -1.66
N TYR A 48 -3.61 -10.07 -1.30
CA TYR A 48 -2.50 -9.17 -0.95
C TYR A 48 -1.19 -9.65 -1.59
N PRO A 49 -0.18 -8.76 -1.74
CA PRO A 49 1.14 -9.14 -2.25
C PRO A 49 1.88 -10.01 -1.23
N ALA A 50 2.43 -11.14 -1.67
CA ALA A 50 3.01 -12.15 -0.78
C ALA A 50 4.12 -12.97 -1.45
N LYS A 51 4.87 -12.38 -2.38
CA LYS A 51 5.89 -13.09 -3.18
C LYS A 51 6.86 -13.90 -2.33
N THR A 52 7.33 -13.34 -1.22
CA THR A 52 8.31 -14.01 -0.35
C THR A 52 7.69 -15.13 0.48
N GLN A 53 6.36 -15.17 0.64
CA GLN A 53 5.63 -16.11 1.50
C GLN A 53 4.95 -17.25 0.72
N ILE A 54 4.86 -17.13 -0.61
CA ILE A 54 4.15 -18.09 -1.48
C ILE A 54 4.63 -19.53 -1.23
N ASP A 55 5.92 -19.76 -1.15
CA ASP A 55 6.46 -21.12 -0.95
C ASP A 55 6.18 -21.69 0.45
N GLY A 56 6.18 -20.82 1.47
CA GLY A 56 5.80 -21.19 2.83
C GLY A 56 4.33 -21.59 2.92
N ILE A 57 3.44 -20.75 2.37
CA ILE A 57 2.00 -21.00 2.30
C ILE A 57 1.72 -22.28 1.49
N ARG A 58 2.37 -22.46 0.34
CA ARG A 58 2.23 -23.67 -0.47
C ARG A 58 2.57 -24.94 0.31
N LYS A 59 3.69 -24.95 1.01
CA LYS A 59 4.08 -26.08 1.86
C LYS A 59 3.06 -26.36 2.96
N GLN A 60 2.56 -25.33 3.61
CA GLN A 60 1.56 -25.41 4.68
C GLN A 60 0.25 -26.05 4.18
N VAL A 61 -0.32 -25.55 3.08
CA VAL A 61 -1.61 -26.07 2.57
C VAL A 61 -1.47 -27.49 1.99
N ILE A 62 -0.36 -27.81 1.34
CA ILE A 62 -0.08 -29.19 0.88
C ILE A 62 0.05 -30.14 2.07
N ALA A 63 0.75 -29.75 3.13
CA ALA A 63 0.90 -30.56 4.32
C ALA A 63 -0.46 -30.84 5.00
N ALA A 64 -1.32 -29.83 5.07
CA ALA A 64 -2.67 -29.97 5.62
C ALA A 64 -3.51 -31.00 4.85
N VAL A 65 -3.52 -30.96 3.52
CA VAL A 65 -4.28 -31.90 2.70
C VAL A 65 -3.70 -33.32 2.73
N ARG A 66 -2.38 -33.47 2.84
CA ARG A 66 -1.70 -34.78 2.95
C ARG A 66 -2.04 -35.56 4.23
N THR A 67 -2.65 -34.93 5.23
CA THR A 67 -3.13 -35.64 6.42
C THR A 67 -4.36 -36.51 6.15
N LEU A 68 -5.04 -36.31 5.03
CA LEU A 68 -6.24 -37.07 4.68
C LEU A 68 -5.90 -38.51 4.26
N PRO A 69 -6.60 -39.53 4.77
CA PRO A 69 -6.37 -40.90 4.36
C PRO A 69 -6.66 -41.12 2.87
N GLY A 70 -5.75 -41.82 2.19
CA GLY A 70 -5.91 -42.19 0.78
C GLY A 70 -5.60 -41.09 -0.22
N VAL A 71 -5.10 -39.95 0.21
CA VAL A 71 -4.59 -38.89 -0.68
C VAL A 71 -3.29 -39.32 -1.33
N GLY A 72 -3.22 -39.17 -2.66
CA GLY A 72 -2.02 -39.38 -3.48
C GLY A 72 -1.17 -38.12 -3.60
N ASN A 73 -0.98 -37.65 -4.83
CA ASN A 73 -0.27 -36.40 -5.07
C ASN A 73 -1.13 -35.18 -4.72
N VAL A 74 -0.51 -34.20 -4.08
CA VAL A 74 -1.15 -32.90 -3.77
C VAL A 74 -0.37 -31.79 -4.44
N SER A 75 -1.07 -31.01 -5.28
CA SER A 75 -0.53 -29.82 -5.94
C SER A 75 -1.33 -28.58 -5.55
N ALA A 76 -0.66 -27.53 -5.11
CA ALA A 76 -1.23 -26.24 -4.79
C ALA A 76 -0.58 -25.14 -5.59
N ASN A 77 -1.36 -24.38 -6.36
CA ASN A 77 -0.93 -23.17 -7.02
C ASN A 77 -1.29 -21.96 -6.12
N VAL A 78 -0.29 -21.33 -5.52
CA VAL A 78 -0.47 -20.17 -4.65
C VAL A 78 -0.03 -18.93 -5.41
N HIS A 79 -0.91 -17.94 -5.51
CA HIS A 79 -0.64 -16.69 -6.22
C HIS A 79 -1.38 -15.52 -5.59
N SER A 80 -0.86 -14.31 -5.81
CA SER A 80 -1.50 -13.06 -5.40
C SER A 80 -2.41 -12.53 -6.51
N LYS A 81 -3.59 -12.03 -6.12
CA LYS A 81 -4.53 -11.34 -7.01
C LYS A 81 -5.11 -10.13 -6.30
N ILE A 82 -4.42 -9.01 -6.43
CA ILE A 82 -4.81 -7.77 -5.78
C ILE A 82 -6.00 -7.18 -6.52
N VAL A 83 -7.09 -6.93 -5.78
CA VAL A 83 -8.32 -6.33 -6.28
C VAL A 83 -8.45 -4.88 -5.81
N ALA A 84 -9.24 -4.09 -6.55
CA ALA A 84 -9.59 -2.74 -6.10
C ALA A 84 -10.57 -2.82 -4.92
N HIS A 85 -10.33 -2.01 -3.90
CA HIS A 85 -11.21 -1.87 -2.75
C HIS A 85 -12.11 -0.63 -2.90
N SER A 86 -13.15 -0.58 -2.09
CA SER A 86 -14.06 0.57 -2.07
C SER A 86 -13.33 1.84 -1.60
N VAL A 87 -13.69 2.96 -2.19
CA VAL A 87 -13.25 4.30 -1.82
C VAL A 87 -14.44 5.13 -1.36
N GLN A 88 -14.21 6.38 -0.96
CA GLN A 88 -15.28 7.31 -0.55
C GLN A 88 -16.32 7.47 -1.67
N MET A 89 -17.60 7.59 -1.30
CA MET A 89 -18.68 7.85 -2.26
C MET A 89 -18.50 9.20 -2.95
N GLY A 90 -18.72 9.24 -4.27
CA GLY A 90 -18.67 10.46 -5.07
C GLY A 90 -17.28 10.89 -5.54
N VAL A 91 -16.22 10.16 -5.20
CA VAL A 91 -14.86 10.45 -5.70
C VAL A 91 -14.60 9.64 -6.98
N LYS A 92 -14.07 10.31 -8.01
CA LYS A 92 -13.73 9.66 -9.28
C LYS A 92 -12.51 8.74 -9.09
N LEU A 93 -12.64 7.50 -9.49
CA LEU A 93 -11.53 6.55 -9.48
C LEU A 93 -10.41 7.00 -10.43
N LEU A 94 -9.17 6.74 -10.03
CA LEU A 94 -8.00 7.02 -10.84
C LEU A 94 -7.75 5.87 -11.81
N SER A 95 -7.68 6.20 -13.10
CA SER A 95 -7.40 5.20 -14.13
C SER A 95 -6.01 4.56 -13.92
N GLY A 96 -5.91 3.25 -14.09
CA GLY A 96 -4.64 2.53 -13.95
C GLY A 96 -4.19 2.30 -12.50
N VAL A 97 -5.01 2.62 -11.48
CA VAL A 97 -4.68 2.43 -10.06
C VAL A 97 -5.80 1.68 -9.35
N LYS A 98 -5.48 0.56 -8.68
CA LYS A 98 -6.47 -0.24 -7.95
C LYS A 98 -6.74 0.31 -6.55
N ASN A 99 -5.69 0.64 -5.81
CA ASN A 99 -5.79 1.05 -4.41
C ASN A 99 -4.88 2.24 -4.14
N ILE A 100 -5.37 3.21 -3.36
CA ILE A 100 -4.58 4.39 -2.95
C ILE A 100 -4.47 4.38 -1.42
N ILE A 101 -3.24 4.40 -0.93
CA ILE A 101 -2.95 4.48 0.50
C ILE A 101 -2.34 5.85 0.80
N ALA A 102 -3.02 6.65 1.62
CA ALA A 102 -2.49 7.91 2.10
C ALA A 102 -1.57 7.69 3.30
N VAL A 103 -0.37 8.27 3.26
CA VAL A 103 0.54 8.31 4.41
C VAL A 103 0.56 9.75 4.92
N ALA A 104 0.03 9.95 6.12
CA ALA A 104 -0.20 11.26 6.70
C ALA A 104 0.46 11.40 8.07
N SER A 105 0.66 12.64 8.51
CA SER A 105 1.13 12.96 9.85
C SER A 105 0.51 14.25 10.35
N GLY A 106 0.26 14.33 11.66
CA GLY A 106 -0.24 15.54 12.29
C GLY A 106 0.78 16.67 12.35
N LYS A 107 2.07 16.36 12.17
CA LYS A 107 3.19 17.32 12.32
C LYS A 107 4.36 16.91 11.42
N GLY A 108 5.20 17.88 11.05
CA GLY A 108 6.43 17.64 10.30
C GLY A 108 7.53 16.97 11.14
N GLY A 109 8.49 16.32 10.47
CA GLY A 109 9.67 15.74 11.09
C GLY A 109 9.48 14.39 11.79
N VAL A 110 8.31 13.75 11.67
CA VAL A 110 8.02 12.42 12.28
C VAL A 110 8.47 11.23 11.44
N GLY A 111 9.01 11.46 10.25
CA GLY A 111 9.42 10.39 9.33
C GLY A 111 8.31 9.90 8.39
N LYS A 112 7.31 10.72 8.11
CA LYS A 112 6.19 10.43 7.20
C LYS A 112 6.68 9.96 5.82
N SER A 113 7.49 10.76 5.15
CA SER A 113 7.98 10.49 3.80
C SER A 113 8.91 9.28 3.74
N THR A 114 9.72 9.07 4.78
CA THR A 114 10.53 7.85 4.95
C THR A 114 9.62 6.63 5.08
N THR A 115 8.54 6.70 5.86
CA THR A 115 7.56 5.62 5.99
C THR A 115 6.85 5.37 4.65
N ALA A 116 6.48 6.42 3.92
CA ALA A 116 5.80 6.31 2.62
C ALA A 116 6.66 5.55 1.60
N VAL A 117 7.92 5.95 1.42
CA VAL A 117 8.81 5.28 0.45
C VAL A 117 9.13 3.86 0.86
N ASN A 118 9.36 3.58 2.15
CA ASN A 118 9.62 2.22 2.62
C ASN A 118 8.40 1.31 2.49
N LEU A 119 7.19 1.82 2.72
CA LEU A 119 5.95 1.08 2.47
C LEU A 119 5.79 0.73 0.98
N ALA A 120 6.06 1.70 0.10
CA ALA A 120 6.02 1.47 -1.34
C ALA A 120 7.03 0.39 -1.78
N LEU A 121 8.26 0.48 -1.31
CA LEU A 121 9.32 -0.50 -1.61
C LEU A 121 9.00 -1.89 -1.05
N ALA A 122 8.46 -1.98 0.16
CA ALA A 122 8.07 -3.25 0.76
C ALA A 122 6.95 -3.95 -0.04
N LEU A 123 5.92 -3.20 -0.45
CA LEU A 123 4.85 -3.74 -1.31
C LEU A 123 5.38 -4.19 -2.68
N ALA A 124 6.31 -3.44 -3.28
CA ALA A 124 6.95 -3.81 -4.54
C ALA A 124 7.82 -5.06 -4.39
N GLN A 125 8.55 -5.20 -3.29
CA GLN A 125 9.34 -6.40 -2.97
C GLN A 125 8.45 -7.64 -2.86
N GLU A 126 7.25 -7.50 -2.30
CA GLU A 126 6.25 -8.57 -2.22
C GLU A 126 5.50 -8.81 -3.55
N GLY A 127 5.91 -8.15 -4.63
CA GLY A 127 5.45 -8.41 -6.00
C GLY A 127 4.26 -7.59 -6.45
N ALA A 128 3.86 -6.55 -5.74
CA ALA A 128 2.87 -5.58 -6.20
C ALA A 128 3.48 -4.59 -7.20
N ARG A 129 2.68 -4.07 -8.12
CA ARG A 129 3.02 -2.90 -8.94
C ARG A 129 2.65 -1.65 -8.17
N VAL A 130 3.66 -0.84 -7.83
CA VAL A 130 3.49 0.26 -6.87
C VAL A 130 3.95 1.57 -7.48
N GLY A 131 3.17 2.62 -7.20
CA GLY A 131 3.55 4.01 -7.45
C GLY A 131 3.64 4.78 -6.15
N ILE A 132 4.37 5.90 -6.19
CA ILE A 132 4.44 6.88 -5.11
C ILE A 132 4.20 8.28 -5.67
N LEU A 133 3.27 9.00 -5.04
CA LEU A 133 3.01 10.41 -5.30
C LEU A 133 3.45 11.23 -4.10
N ASP A 134 4.43 12.10 -4.31
CA ASP A 134 4.81 13.13 -3.34
C ASP A 134 3.84 14.31 -3.46
N ALA A 135 2.96 14.41 -2.50
CA ALA A 135 1.97 15.48 -2.40
C ALA A 135 2.38 16.60 -1.43
N ASP A 136 3.60 16.53 -0.85
CA ASP A 136 4.15 17.56 0.02
C ASP A 136 4.79 18.68 -0.81
N ILE A 137 3.95 19.59 -1.30
CA ILE A 137 4.37 20.68 -2.19
C ILE A 137 5.37 21.65 -1.53
N TYR A 138 5.30 21.78 -0.21
CA TYR A 138 6.18 22.71 0.52
C TYR A 138 7.57 22.14 0.80
N GLY A 139 7.70 20.82 0.82
CA GLY A 139 8.96 20.16 1.11
C GLY A 139 9.06 18.80 0.41
N PRO A 140 9.01 18.79 -0.95
CA PRO A 140 9.05 17.53 -1.68
C PRO A 140 10.36 16.79 -1.40
N SER A 141 10.27 15.58 -0.92
CA SER A 141 11.41 14.78 -0.47
C SER A 141 11.62 13.49 -1.25
N GLN A 142 10.59 12.99 -1.92
CA GLN A 142 10.66 11.74 -2.68
C GLN A 142 11.66 11.78 -3.84
N PRO A 143 11.85 12.91 -4.59
CA PRO A 143 12.89 13.02 -5.60
C PRO A 143 14.28 12.69 -5.06
N GLN A 144 14.62 13.23 -3.88
CA GLN A 144 15.91 12.97 -3.24
C GLN A 144 16.00 11.52 -2.71
N MET A 145 14.96 11.01 -2.06
CA MET A 145 14.94 9.66 -1.49
C MET A 145 15.02 8.56 -2.54
N LEU A 146 14.48 8.80 -3.73
CA LEU A 146 14.50 7.87 -4.85
C LEU A 146 15.70 8.06 -5.79
N GLY A 147 16.58 9.02 -5.54
CA GLY A 147 17.72 9.34 -6.42
C GLY A 147 17.31 9.91 -7.78
N LEU A 148 16.15 10.54 -7.85
CA LEU A 148 15.56 11.13 -9.06
C LEU A 148 15.64 12.66 -9.08
N ALA A 149 16.35 13.27 -8.14
CA ALA A 149 16.50 14.73 -8.07
C ALA A 149 17.11 15.28 -9.38
N GLY A 150 16.54 16.39 -9.89
CA GLY A 150 16.96 17.01 -11.15
C GLY A 150 16.44 16.34 -12.42
N GLN A 151 15.73 15.21 -12.33
CA GLN A 151 15.06 14.61 -13.47
C GLN A 151 13.66 15.24 -13.67
N GLN A 152 13.20 15.27 -14.90
CA GLN A 152 11.89 15.81 -15.27
C GLN A 152 11.04 14.74 -15.98
N PRO A 153 9.74 14.62 -15.68
CA PRO A 153 8.84 13.70 -16.37
C PRO A 153 8.64 14.14 -17.83
N GLU A 154 8.61 13.16 -18.73
CA GLU A 154 8.31 13.41 -20.13
C GLU A 154 6.80 13.57 -20.35
N SER A 155 6.42 14.42 -21.30
CA SER A 155 5.06 14.52 -21.81
C SER A 155 5.05 14.19 -23.30
N LYS A 156 4.32 13.15 -23.69
CA LYS A 156 4.21 12.72 -25.09
C LYS A 156 3.13 13.46 -25.86
N ASP A 157 2.11 13.92 -25.17
CA ASP A 157 0.91 14.57 -25.75
C ASP A 157 0.77 16.05 -25.36
N GLY A 158 1.71 16.57 -24.55
CA GLY A 158 1.66 17.92 -24.00
C GLY A 158 0.59 18.15 -22.93
N GLN A 159 -0.14 17.10 -22.53
CA GLN A 159 -1.23 17.18 -21.55
C GLN A 159 -1.04 16.24 -20.37
N SER A 160 -0.43 15.08 -20.59
CA SER A 160 -0.15 14.08 -19.56
C SER A 160 1.35 13.90 -19.35
N MET A 161 1.72 13.33 -18.22
CA MET A 161 3.10 13.12 -17.80
C MET A 161 3.37 11.65 -17.59
N GLU A 162 4.49 11.15 -18.10
CA GLU A 162 4.97 9.82 -17.78
C GLU A 162 5.62 9.84 -16.38
N PRO A 163 5.25 8.94 -15.46
CA PRO A 163 5.93 8.88 -14.17
C PRO A 163 7.40 8.49 -14.35
N LEU A 164 8.26 9.02 -13.51
CA LEU A 164 9.65 8.56 -13.43
C LEU A 164 9.69 7.18 -12.75
N GLU A 165 10.73 6.41 -13.05
CA GLU A 165 10.87 5.06 -12.50
C GLU A 165 12.18 4.93 -11.70
N ALA A 166 12.07 4.42 -10.46
CA ALA A 166 13.21 4.06 -9.62
C ALA A 166 12.84 2.90 -8.71
N TYR A 167 13.77 1.95 -8.53
CA TYR A 167 13.62 0.77 -7.67
C TYR A 167 12.36 -0.06 -7.92
N GLY A 168 11.85 -0.06 -9.18
CA GLY A 168 10.60 -0.74 -9.54
C GLY A 168 9.33 0.01 -9.13
N LEU A 169 9.43 1.26 -8.70
CA LEU A 169 8.32 2.15 -8.40
C LEU A 169 8.11 3.15 -9.54
N GLN A 170 6.85 3.50 -9.82
CA GLN A 170 6.49 4.69 -10.58
C GLN A 170 6.40 5.86 -9.61
N ALA A 171 7.08 6.97 -9.91
CA ALA A 171 7.17 8.12 -9.01
C ALA A 171 6.72 9.42 -9.68
N MET A 172 5.95 10.23 -8.96
CA MET A 172 5.59 11.59 -9.35
C MET A 172 5.71 12.52 -8.15
N SER A 173 6.22 13.72 -8.39
CA SER A 173 6.37 14.77 -7.38
C SER A 173 6.34 16.15 -8.03
N ILE A 174 5.84 17.14 -7.30
CA ILE A 174 5.99 18.52 -7.71
C ILE A 174 7.47 18.93 -7.83
N GLY A 175 8.34 18.31 -7.03
CA GLY A 175 9.79 18.55 -7.06
C GLY A 175 10.48 18.12 -8.35
N PHE A 176 9.80 17.39 -9.26
CA PHE A 176 10.29 17.13 -10.62
C PHE A 176 9.98 18.26 -11.60
N MET A 177 9.03 19.13 -11.25
CA MET A 177 8.49 20.17 -12.17
C MET A 177 8.95 21.57 -11.79
N VAL A 178 9.36 21.75 -10.53
CA VAL A 178 9.73 23.04 -9.97
C VAL A 178 11.18 22.98 -9.49
N ASP A 179 11.96 23.99 -9.82
CA ASP A 179 13.30 24.13 -9.26
C ASP A 179 13.20 24.41 -7.76
N VAL A 180 13.82 23.52 -6.96
CA VAL A 180 13.79 23.56 -5.50
C VAL A 180 14.44 24.85 -4.95
N GLU A 181 15.33 25.48 -5.71
CA GLU A 181 15.99 26.73 -5.35
C GLU A 181 15.12 27.97 -5.62
N THR A 182 14.06 27.85 -6.41
CA THR A 182 13.18 28.98 -6.71
C THR A 182 12.07 29.08 -5.65
N PRO A 183 12.07 30.15 -4.83
CA PRO A 183 11.03 30.36 -3.83
C PRO A 183 9.68 30.63 -4.51
N MET A 184 8.80 29.64 -4.50
CA MET A 184 7.43 29.79 -4.98
C MET A 184 6.47 30.04 -3.83
N VAL A 185 5.66 31.09 -3.96
CA VAL A 185 4.60 31.39 -2.99
C VAL A 185 3.36 30.59 -3.34
N TRP A 186 3.26 29.39 -2.79
CA TRP A 186 2.09 28.54 -2.95
C TRP A 186 0.92 29.03 -2.08
N ARG A 187 -0.22 29.28 -2.70
CA ARG A 187 -1.50 29.53 -2.00
C ARG A 187 -2.38 28.30 -2.05
N GLY A 188 -3.22 28.08 -1.05
CA GLY A 188 -4.05 26.87 -0.91
C GLY A 188 -4.75 26.40 -2.20
N PRO A 189 -5.46 27.28 -2.95
CA PRO A 189 -6.10 26.90 -4.21
C PRO A 189 -5.11 26.42 -5.28
N MET A 190 -3.91 27.03 -5.37
CA MET A 190 -2.87 26.62 -6.32
C MET A 190 -2.30 25.25 -5.97
N VAL A 191 -2.09 24.98 -4.68
CA VAL A 191 -1.66 23.67 -4.17
C VAL A 191 -2.66 22.59 -4.57
N ALA A 192 -3.94 22.81 -4.32
CA ALA A 192 -4.99 21.86 -4.65
C ALA A 192 -5.06 21.58 -6.17
N GLN A 193 -4.89 22.60 -7.00
CA GLN A 193 -4.88 22.46 -8.46
C GLN A 193 -3.64 21.68 -8.95
N ALA A 194 -2.45 21.99 -8.43
CA ALA A 194 -1.23 21.29 -8.79
C ALA A 194 -1.31 19.79 -8.42
N LEU A 195 -1.87 19.48 -7.27
CA LEU A 195 -2.06 18.09 -6.82
C LEU A 195 -3.11 17.35 -7.67
N ASP A 196 -4.20 18.01 -8.06
CA ASP A 196 -5.17 17.44 -9.00
C ASP A 196 -4.51 17.12 -10.34
N GLN A 197 -3.62 17.99 -10.82
CA GLN A 197 -2.86 17.76 -12.06
C GLN A 197 -1.87 16.60 -11.91
N LEU A 198 -1.06 16.60 -10.86
CA LEU A 198 -0.10 15.52 -10.58
C LEU A 198 -0.79 14.15 -10.45
N LEU A 199 -1.94 14.11 -9.81
CA LEU A 199 -2.70 12.87 -9.64
C LEU A 199 -3.36 12.43 -10.95
N GLY A 200 -4.08 13.35 -11.62
CA GLY A 200 -4.96 13.05 -12.75
C GLY A 200 -4.29 13.08 -14.12
N GLN A 201 -3.17 13.80 -14.27
CA GLN A 201 -2.42 13.92 -15.53
C GLN A 201 -1.18 13.02 -15.58
N THR A 202 -0.88 12.27 -14.51
CA THR A 202 0.16 11.25 -14.56
C THR A 202 -0.38 9.97 -15.17
N ASN A 203 0.33 9.43 -16.15
CA ASN A 203 0.00 8.17 -16.81
C ASN A 203 0.41 6.96 -15.98
N TRP A 204 -0.28 6.74 -14.85
CA TRP A 204 -0.06 5.58 -14.00
C TRP A 204 -0.35 4.28 -14.75
N LYS A 205 0.58 3.33 -14.72
CA LYS A 205 0.49 2.08 -15.50
C LYS A 205 0.17 0.90 -14.59
N ASP A 206 -1.10 0.49 -14.60
CA ASP A 206 -1.56 -0.77 -13.96
C ASP A 206 -1.10 -0.96 -12.51
N LEU A 207 -1.16 0.06 -11.68
CA LEU A 207 -0.74 0.00 -10.29
C LEU A 207 -1.72 -0.83 -9.45
N ASP A 208 -1.17 -1.70 -8.62
CA ASP A 208 -1.90 -2.36 -7.55
C ASP A 208 -2.09 -1.41 -6.36
N TYR A 209 -1.07 -0.58 -6.08
CA TYR A 209 -1.08 0.43 -5.03
C TYR A 209 -0.42 1.72 -5.50
N LEU A 210 -1.03 2.86 -5.14
CA LEU A 210 -0.42 4.17 -5.19
C LEU A 210 -0.28 4.69 -3.76
N ILE A 211 0.95 4.90 -3.31
CA ILE A 211 1.23 5.50 -2.00
C ILE A 211 1.27 7.01 -2.18
N VAL A 212 0.44 7.73 -1.44
CA VAL A 212 0.40 9.19 -1.45
C VAL A 212 1.06 9.72 -0.19
N ASP A 213 2.23 10.32 -0.34
CA ASP A 213 2.94 11.02 0.73
C ASP A 213 2.31 12.40 0.93
N MET A 214 1.45 12.51 1.93
CA MET A 214 0.62 13.69 2.19
C MET A 214 1.45 14.85 2.76
N PRO A 215 1.06 16.12 2.58
CA PRO A 215 1.69 17.22 3.32
C PRO A 215 1.50 17.04 4.85
N PRO A 216 2.39 17.55 5.70
CA PRO A 216 2.23 17.44 7.14
C PRO A 216 1.11 18.36 7.67
N GLY A 217 0.54 18.01 8.83
CA GLY A 217 -0.48 18.79 9.52
C GLY A 217 -1.90 18.21 9.37
N THR A 218 -2.91 18.99 9.74
CA THR A 218 -4.35 18.62 9.71
C THR A 218 -5.21 19.75 9.14
N GLY A 219 -4.61 20.60 8.29
CA GLY A 219 -5.25 21.80 7.75
C GLY A 219 -6.09 21.54 6.50
N ASP A 220 -6.60 22.64 5.91
CA ASP A 220 -7.52 22.62 4.77
C ASP A 220 -6.95 21.91 3.53
N ILE A 221 -5.64 21.97 3.32
CA ILE A 221 -4.98 21.33 2.18
C ILE A 221 -5.11 19.81 2.26
N GLN A 222 -4.82 19.24 3.46
CA GLN A 222 -4.98 17.81 3.67
C GLN A 222 -6.43 17.36 3.54
N LEU A 223 -7.35 18.12 4.13
CA LEU A 223 -8.78 17.84 4.02
C LEU A 223 -9.24 17.86 2.55
N SER A 224 -8.86 18.90 1.80
CA SER A 224 -9.18 19.04 0.37
C SER A 224 -8.61 17.88 -0.45
N LEU A 225 -7.35 17.48 -0.20
CA LEU A 225 -6.73 16.33 -0.84
C LEU A 225 -7.50 15.05 -0.55
N THR A 226 -7.78 14.78 0.72
CA THR A 226 -8.48 13.56 1.15
C THR A 226 -9.89 13.47 0.56
N GLN A 227 -10.54 14.60 0.28
CA GLN A 227 -11.86 14.64 -0.35
C GLN A 227 -11.82 14.41 -1.89
N LYS A 228 -10.69 14.69 -2.53
CA LYS A 228 -10.54 14.59 -3.99
C LYS A 228 -9.86 13.30 -4.44
N VAL A 229 -8.92 12.80 -3.65
CA VAL A 229 -8.19 11.56 -3.93
C VAL A 229 -9.06 10.36 -3.52
N PRO A 230 -9.24 9.35 -4.39
CA PRO A 230 -10.01 8.14 -4.05
C PRO A 230 -9.21 7.22 -3.12
N VAL A 231 -9.06 7.64 -1.85
CA VAL A 231 -8.24 6.96 -0.85
C VAL A 231 -8.94 5.68 -0.37
N THR A 232 -8.27 4.55 -0.51
CA THR A 232 -8.73 3.24 0.01
C THR A 232 -8.52 3.11 1.51
N GLY A 233 -7.46 3.74 2.03
CA GLY A 233 -7.16 3.77 3.46
C GLY A 233 -5.97 4.67 3.77
N ALA A 234 -5.81 5.02 5.04
CA ALA A 234 -4.75 5.91 5.51
C ALA A 234 -3.87 5.27 6.59
N VAL A 235 -2.58 5.56 6.54
CA VAL A 235 -1.60 5.26 7.59
C VAL A 235 -1.18 6.59 8.23
N ILE A 236 -1.23 6.67 9.56
CA ILE A 236 -0.84 7.87 10.31
C ILE A 236 0.52 7.64 10.94
N VAL A 237 1.49 8.50 10.63
CA VAL A 237 2.84 8.44 11.21
C VAL A 237 2.97 9.49 12.32
N THR A 238 3.46 9.06 13.47
CA THR A 238 3.68 9.90 14.64
C THR A 238 4.97 9.49 15.37
N THR A 239 5.28 10.23 16.42
CA THR A 239 6.34 9.91 17.39
C THR A 239 5.71 9.85 18.80
N PRO A 240 6.36 9.26 19.81
CA PRO A 240 5.75 9.01 21.13
C PRO A 240 5.51 10.27 21.99
N GLN A 241 6.00 11.44 21.56
CA GLN A 241 5.83 12.66 22.33
C GLN A 241 4.37 13.11 22.37
N ASP A 242 3.88 13.56 23.53
CA ASP A 242 2.48 13.95 23.76
C ASP A 242 1.94 14.94 22.73
N ILE A 243 2.73 15.94 22.35
CA ILE A 243 2.32 16.94 21.34
C ILE A 243 2.11 16.28 19.97
N ALA A 244 3.01 15.35 19.57
CA ALA A 244 2.86 14.63 18.31
C ALA A 244 1.63 13.71 18.31
N LEU A 245 1.35 13.05 19.45
CA LEU A 245 0.17 12.21 19.63
C LEU A 245 -1.14 13.03 19.57
N LEU A 246 -1.16 14.23 20.14
CA LEU A 246 -2.31 15.13 20.03
C LEU A 246 -2.62 15.49 18.58
N ASP A 247 -1.59 15.78 17.78
CA ASP A 247 -1.77 16.12 16.37
C ASP A 247 -2.11 14.87 15.52
N ALA A 248 -1.55 13.71 15.85
CA ALA A 248 -1.93 12.45 15.21
C ALA A 248 -3.42 12.11 15.44
N ARG A 249 -3.96 12.36 16.65
CA ARG A 249 -5.39 12.21 16.95
C ARG A 249 -6.27 13.14 16.10
N LYS A 250 -5.82 14.37 15.83
CA LYS A 250 -6.54 15.28 14.92
C LYS A 250 -6.54 14.74 13.49
N GLY A 251 -5.40 14.23 13.02
CA GLY A 251 -5.28 13.58 11.72
C GLY A 251 -6.23 12.38 11.58
N LEU A 252 -6.29 11.51 12.59
CA LEU A 252 -7.20 10.38 12.64
C LEU A 252 -8.67 10.85 12.50
N LYS A 253 -9.09 11.81 13.31
CA LYS A 253 -10.45 12.37 13.25
C LYS A 253 -10.77 13.02 11.90
N MET A 254 -9.78 13.61 11.23
CA MET A 254 -9.96 14.17 9.89
C MET A 254 -10.32 13.07 8.88
N PHE A 255 -9.58 11.94 8.87
CA PHE A 255 -9.87 10.82 7.98
C PHE A 255 -11.21 10.15 8.29
N GLU A 256 -11.55 9.97 9.58
CA GLU A 256 -12.87 9.47 10.00
C GLU A 256 -13.99 10.35 9.46
N LYS A 257 -13.85 11.68 9.52
CA LYS A 257 -14.85 12.66 9.07
C LYS A 257 -15.14 12.57 7.56
N VAL A 258 -14.17 12.13 6.77
CA VAL A 258 -14.31 11.93 5.32
C VAL A 258 -14.50 10.46 4.94
N ASN A 259 -14.79 9.60 5.91
CA ASN A 259 -15.04 8.16 5.73
C ASN A 259 -13.88 7.40 5.05
N VAL A 260 -12.63 7.77 5.36
CA VAL A 260 -11.45 7.02 4.95
C VAL A 260 -11.03 6.09 6.07
N PRO A 261 -10.94 4.76 5.83
CA PRO A 261 -10.50 3.81 6.84
C PRO A 261 -9.06 4.08 7.29
N ILE A 262 -8.81 3.99 8.59
CA ILE A 262 -7.45 4.02 9.14
C ILE A 262 -6.91 2.58 9.13
N LEU A 263 -5.85 2.34 8.34
CA LEU A 263 -5.19 1.04 8.23
C LEU A 263 -4.29 0.77 9.43
N GLY A 264 -3.72 1.82 10.02
CA GLY A 264 -2.86 1.71 11.19
C GLY A 264 -2.17 3.02 11.54
N ILE A 265 -1.45 2.98 12.66
CA ILE A 265 -0.60 4.07 13.15
C ILE A 265 0.83 3.54 13.22
N VAL A 266 1.78 4.29 12.68
CA VAL A 266 3.21 4.02 12.81
C VAL A 266 3.77 4.97 13.86
N GLU A 267 4.11 4.44 15.02
CA GLU A 267 4.89 5.16 16.03
C GLU A 267 6.37 5.03 15.70
N ASN A 268 6.95 6.09 15.19
CA ASN A 268 8.33 6.14 14.77
C ASN A 268 9.19 6.80 15.84
N MET A 269 10.51 6.52 15.86
CA MET A 269 11.47 7.07 16.81
C MET A 269 11.10 6.77 18.29
N SER A 270 10.46 5.64 18.55
CA SER A 270 9.98 5.26 19.87
C SER A 270 11.08 4.65 20.74
N ILE A 271 12.06 3.99 20.13
CA ILE A 271 13.18 3.35 20.83
C ILE A 271 14.50 3.81 20.21
N HIS A 272 15.47 4.11 21.04
CA HIS A 272 16.85 4.34 20.66
C HIS A 272 17.79 3.43 21.43
N ILE A 273 18.44 2.53 20.70
CA ILE A 273 19.47 1.68 21.30
C ILE A 273 20.79 2.43 21.33
N CYS A 274 21.32 2.68 22.51
CA CYS A 274 22.62 3.35 22.66
C CYS A 274 23.74 2.53 22.02
N SER A 275 24.44 3.09 21.06
CA SER A 275 25.53 2.42 20.33
C SER A 275 26.74 2.08 21.23
N LYS A 276 26.87 2.72 22.40
CA LYS A 276 27.99 2.51 23.34
C LYS A 276 27.68 1.44 24.41
N CYS A 277 26.47 1.38 24.94
CA CYS A 277 26.14 0.49 26.06
C CYS A 277 24.96 -0.43 25.80
N GLY A 278 24.28 -0.34 24.65
CA GLY A 278 23.14 -1.20 24.31
C GLY A 278 21.86 -0.92 25.12
N ASN A 279 21.83 0.13 25.94
CA ASN A 279 20.63 0.49 26.70
C ASN A 279 19.56 1.08 25.76
N GLU A 280 18.31 0.71 25.99
CA GLU A 280 17.12 1.21 25.30
C GLU A 280 16.51 2.42 26.00
#